data_8b0d9ab725a84c102e94f53f3d23dc45
#
_entry.id   8b0d9ab725a84c102e94f53f3d23dc45
#
_cell.length_a   1.000
_cell.length_b   1.000
_cell.length_c   1.000
_cell.angle_alpha   90.00
_cell.angle_beta   90.00
_cell.angle_gamma   90.00
#
_symmetry.space_group_name_H-M   'P 1'
#
loop_
_entity.id
_entity.type
_entity.pdbx_description
1 polymer ?
#
loop_
_entity_poly.entity_id
_entity_poly.type
_entity_poly.pdbx_seq_one_letter_code
_entity_poly.pdbx_strand_id
1 'polypeptide(L)'
;MKSRNTFIRLKKFQLDEKRRKVAQMEAMIADFQRMAADLEREIVAEQERAGIHDPSHFAYPTYAKAAMARRENLKRSIDELAAQLSVAKIALQESAEELKRVELLDERDQSRDRAAEEGREQARLDALAALRARGALA
;
A
#
# COMPACT_ATOMS: atom_id res chain seq x y z
N MET A 1 -13.83 13.26 -19.07
CA MET A 1 -12.92 14.38 -19.38
C MET A 1 -11.47 13.94 -19.19
N LYS A 2 -10.59 14.36 -20.11
CA LYS A 2 -9.18 13.95 -20.11
C LYS A 2 -8.43 14.33 -18.85
N SER A 3 -8.64 15.53 -18.30
CA SER A 3 -7.95 16.01 -17.09
C SER A 3 -8.32 15.21 -15.85
N ARG A 4 -9.58 14.84 -15.73
CA ARG A 4 -10.08 14.02 -14.61
C ARG A 4 -9.51 12.62 -14.68
N ASN A 5 -9.49 12.00 -15.86
CA ASN A 5 -8.90 10.68 -16.08
C ASN A 5 -7.39 10.68 -15.78
N THR A 6 -6.69 11.73 -16.18
CA THR A 6 -5.26 11.90 -15.89
C THR A 6 -5.02 12.00 -14.39
N PHE A 7 -5.86 12.74 -13.66
CA PHE A 7 -5.77 12.87 -12.22
C PHE A 7 -5.98 11.54 -11.51
N ILE A 8 -7.00 10.78 -11.92
CA ILE A 8 -7.27 9.44 -11.38
C ILE A 8 -6.10 8.49 -11.65
N ARG A 9 -5.53 8.50 -12.84
CA ARG A 9 -4.34 7.70 -13.17
C ARG A 9 -3.16 8.05 -12.29
N LEU A 10 -2.93 9.33 -12.03
CA LEU A 10 -1.88 9.77 -11.14
C LEU A 10 -2.09 9.24 -9.72
N LYS A 11 -3.31 9.30 -9.21
CA LYS A 11 -3.66 8.78 -7.89
C LYS A 11 -3.47 7.26 -7.80
N LYS A 12 -3.83 6.53 -8.85
CA LYS A 12 -3.59 5.07 -8.94
C LYS A 12 -2.10 4.75 -8.94
N PHE A 13 -1.32 5.49 -9.69
CA PHE A 13 0.13 5.33 -9.73
C PHE A 13 0.76 5.57 -8.36
N GLN A 14 0.37 6.64 -7.68
CA GLN A 14 0.84 6.94 -6.32
C GLN A 14 0.47 5.84 -5.32
N LEU A 15 -0.74 5.31 -5.43
CA LEU A 15 -1.21 4.20 -4.60
C LEU A 15 -0.36 2.95 -4.83
N ASP A 16 -0.07 2.60 -6.08
CA ASP A 16 0.74 1.44 -6.44
C ASP A 16 2.17 1.58 -5.93
N GLU A 17 2.74 2.78 -5.98
CA GLU A 17 4.07 3.04 -5.40
C GLU A 17 4.09 2.82 -3.89
N LYS A 18 3.06 3.28 -3.20
CA LYS A 18 2.92 3.08 -1.74
C LYS A 18 2.75 1.61 -1.38
N ARG A 19 2.01 0.85 -2.18
CA ARG A 19 1.89 -0.60 -2.03
C ARG A 19 3.23 -1.30 -2.18
N ARG A 20 4.01 -0.92 -3.19
CA ARG A 20 5.35 -1.49 -3.41
C ARG A 20 6.28 -1.18 -2.25
N LYS A 21 6.23 0.03 -1.73
CA LYS A 21 7.05 0.44 -0.58
C LYS A 21 6.73 -0.39 0.66
N VAL A 22 5.45 -0.59 0.95
CA VAL A 22 5.00 -1.46 2.05
C VAL A 22 5.50 -2.88 1.86
N ALA A 23 5.33 -3.44 0.66
CA ALA A 23 5.79 -4.80 0.34
C ALA A 23 7.31 -4.95 0.49
N GLN A 24 8.09 -3.96 0.05
CA GLN A 24 9.54 -3.96 0.21
C GLN A 24 9.96 -3.94 1.67
N MET A 25 9.32 -3.12 2.49
CA MET A 25 9.59 -3.06 3.93
C MET A 25 9.25 -4.38 4.62
N GLU A 26 8.12 -4.98 4.29
CA GLU A 26 7.73 -6.28 4.83
C GLU A 26 8.73 -7.39 4.44
N ALA A 27 9.21 -7.37 3.19
CA ALA A 27 10.22 -8.30 2.72
C ALA A 27 11.56 -8.12 3.45
N MET A 28 11.99 -6.87 3.69
CA MET A 28 13.21 -6.58 4.44
C MET A 28 13.11 -7.08 5.88
N ILE A 29 11.98 -6.86 6.53
CA ILE A 29 11.75 -7.35 7.90
C ILE A 29 11.82 -8.86 7.92
N ALA A 30 11.16 -9.54 6.97
CA ALA A 30 11.20 -11.01 6.87
C ALA A 30 12.63 -11.53 6.67
N ASP A 31 13.43 -10.87 5.83
CA ASP A 31 14.84 -11.24 5.62
C ASP A 31 15.65 -11.07 6.90
N PHE A 32 15.50 -9.97 7.59
CA PHE A 32 16.21 -9.72 8.85
C PHE A 32 15.80 -10.70 9.94
N GLN A 33 14.51 -11.07 10.00
CA GLN A 33 14.02 -12.08 10.93
C GLN A 33 14.65 -13.44 10.67
N ARG A 34 14.81 -13.83 9.40
CA ARG A 34 15.49 -15.07 9.03
C ARG A 34 16.96 -15.04 9.43
N MET A 35 17.64 -13.92 9.17
CA MET A 35 19.04 -13.74 9.56
C MET A 35 19.21 -13.83 11.07
N ALA A 36 18.32 -13.20 11.83
CA ALA A 36 18.34 -13.26 13.30
C ALA A 36 18.10 -14.68 13.81
N ALA A 37 17.18 -15.42 13.19
CA ALA A 37 16.92 -16.82 13.53
C ALA A 37 18.13 -17.71 13.22
N ASP A 38 18.81 -17.50 12.11
CA ASP A 38 20.04 -18.22 11.75
C ASP A 38 21.14 -17.96 12.78
N LEU A 39 21.33 -16.71 13.18
CA LEU A 39 22.30 -16.34 14.21
C LEU A 39 21.98 -17.00 15.55
N GLU A 40 20.70 -17.06 15.92
CA GLU A 40 20.27 -17.74 17.15
C GLU A 40 20.64 -19.21 17.13
N ARG A 41 20.45 -19.91 16.02
CA ARG A 41 20.86 -21.30 15.86
C ARG A 41 22.38 -21.47 15.96
N GLU A 42 23.13 -20.56 15.36
CA GLU A 42 24.60 -20.58 15.42
C GLU A 42 25.10 -20.35 16.85
N ILE A 43 24.46 -19.44 17.59
CA ILE A 43 24.79 -19.18 19.00
C ILE A 43 24.58 -20.43 19.85
N VAL A 44 23.43 -21.07 19.70
CA VAL A 44 23.10 -22.31 20.44
C VAL A 44 24.10 -23.39 20.10
N ALA A 45 24.43 -23.60 18.83
CA ALA A 45 25.39 -24.61 18.39
C ALA A 45 26.78 -24.38 18.99
N GLU A 46 27.25 -23.13 19.01
CA GLU A 46 28.55 -22.79 19.60
C GLU A 46 28.57 -22.97 21.12
N GLN A 47 27.49 -22.61 21.81
CA GLN A 47 27.35 -22.83 23.25
C GLN A 47 27.37 -24.31 23.60
N GLU A 48 26.67 -25.12 22.84
CA GLU A 48 26.65 -26.60 23.06
C GLU A 48 28.01 -27.21 22.78
N ARG A 49 28.71 -26.79 21.73
CA ARG A 49 30.05 -27.26 21.40
C ARG A 49 31.05 -26.93 22.50
N ALA A 50 31.00 -25.73 23.04
CA ALA A 50 31.90 -25.28 24.09
C ALA A 50 31.50 -25.76 25.47
N GLY A 51 30.24 -26.14 25.67
CA GLY A 51 29.69 -26.46 26.98
C GLY A 51 29.55 -25.27 27.91
N ILE A 52 29.61 -24.06 27.37
CA ILE A 52 29.55 -22.81 28.13
C ILE A 52 28.38 -21.98 27.59
N HIS A 53 27.42 -21.62 28.45
CA HIS A 53 26.21 -20.91 28.10
C HIS A 53 26.17 -19.46 28.65
N ASP A 54 27.06 -19.15 29.61
CA ASP A 54 27.14 -17.84 30.23
C ASP A 54 28.04 -16.90 29.40
N PRO A 55 27.50 -15.84 28.77
CA PRO A 55 28.29 -14.89 27.99
C PRO A 55 29.36 -14.15 28.80
N SER A 56 29.23 -14.08 30.13
CA SER A 56 30.21 -13.44 31.02
C SER A 56 31.38 -14.35 31.36
N HIS A 57 31.31 -15.63 31.04
CA HIS A 57 32.38 -16.59 31.28
C HIS A 57 33.59 -16.24 30.39
N PHE A 58 34.82 -16.30 30.94
CA PHE A 58 36.04 -15.93 30.23
C PHE A 58 36.29 -16.77 28.98
N ALA A 59 35.85 -18.05 28.99
CA ALA A 59 36.02 -18.97 27.88
C ALA A 59 34.81 -19.04 26.94
N TYR A 60 33.87 -18.13 27.07
CA TYR A 60 32.71 -18.06 26.17
C TYR A 60 33.15 -17.87 24.73
N PRO A 61 32.60 -18.63 23.75
CA PRO A 61 33.05 -18.54 22.36
C PRO A 61 32.98 -17.13 21.78
N THR A 62 34.07 -16.66 21.21
CA THR A 62 34.16 -15.35 20.59
C THR A 62 33.15 -15.21 19.45
N TYR A 63 32.98 -16.26 18.65
CA TYR A 63 32.01 -16.28 17.56
C TYR A 63 30.59 -16.11 18.07
N ALA A 64 30.20 -16.82 19.12
CA ALA A 64 28.87 -16.71 19.72
C ALA A 64 28.63 -15.26 20.24
N LYS A 65 29.62 -14.66 20.84
CA LYS A 65 29.55 -13.28 21.34
C LYS A 65 29.33 -12.28 20.21
N ALA A 66 30.08 -12.44 19.11
CA ALA A 66 29.92 -11.61 17.92
C ALA A 66 28.56 -11.81 17.26
N ALA A 67 28.08 -13.06 17.21
CA ALA A 67 26.76 -13.39 16.67
C ALA A 67 25.62 -12.78 17.51
N MET A 68 25.78 -12.75 18.83
CA MET A 68 24.83 -12.09 19.74
C MET A 68 24.74 -10.58 19.45
N ALA A 69 25.88 -9.93 19.24
CA ALA A 69 25.91 -8.51 18.92
C ALA A 69 25.22 -8.22 17.56
N ARG A 70 25.46 -9.07 16.56
CA ARG A 70 24.78 -8.99 15.27
C ARG A 70 23.28 -9.19 15.40
N ARG A 71 22.86 -10.18 16.18
CA ARG A 71 21.43 -10.44 16.42
C ARG A 71 20.75 -9.23 17.04
N GLU A 72 21.39 -8.58 18.02
CA GLU A 72 20.84 -7.39 18.64
C GLU A 72 20.76 -6.22 17.68
N ASN A 73 21.74 -6.05 16.80
CA ASN A 73 21.70 -5.04 15.74
C ASN A 73 20.54 -5.29 14.76
N LEU A 74 20.32 -6.55 14.37
CA LEU A 74 19.21 -6.92 13.50
C LEU A 74 17.86 -6.65 14.17
N LYS A 75 17.72 -6.95 15.46
CA LYS A 75 16.49 -6.68 16.22
C LYS A 75 16.17 -5.19 16.24
N ARG A 76 17.18 -4.35 16.45
CA ARG A 76 17.00 -2.89 16.39
C ARG A 76 16.56 -2.42 15.00
N SER A 77 17.19 -2.96 13.95
CA SER A 77 16.81 -2.64 12.58
C SER A 77 15.39 -3.07 12.26
N ILE A 78 14.97 -4.24 12.76
CA ILE A 78 13.59 -4.73 12.61
C ILE A 78 12.62 -3.78 13.30
N ASP A 79 12.92 -3.34 14.51
CA ASP A 79 12.06 -2.42 15.27
C ASP A 79 11.92 -1.07 14.54
N GLU A 80 13.01 -0.55 14.01
CA GLU A 80 12.99 0.69 13.23
C GLU A 80 12.17 0.54 11.94
N LEU A 81 12.36 -0.57 11.23
CA LEU A 81 11.58 -0.87 10.03
C LEU A 81 10.11 -1.08 10.34
N ALA A 82 9.78 -1.72 11.47
CA ALA A 82 8.40 -1.93 11.89
C ALA A 82 7.69 -0.60 12.15
N ALA A 83 8.39 0.36 12.77
CA ALA A 83 7.87 1.71 12.99
C ALA A 83 7.63 2.43 11.66
N GLN A 84 8.58 2.37 10.73
CA GLN A 84 8.44 2.95 9.39
C GLN A 84 7.32 2.27 8.60
N LEU A 85 7.19 0.96 8.73
CA LEU A 85 6.12 0.18 8.09
C LEU A 85 4.74 0.63 8.56
N SER A 86 4.58 0.86 9.86
CA SER A 86 3.31 1.36 10.41
C SER A 86 2.90 2.69 9.77
N VAL A 87 3.86 3.63 9.64
CA VAL A 87 3.64 4.92 8.98
C VAL A 87 3.29 4.71 7.50
N ALA A 88 4.02 3.85 6.82
CA ALA A 88 3.79 3.56 5.40
C ALA A 88 2.41 2.93 5.15
N LYS A 89 1.94 2.06 6.05
CA LYS A 89 0.61 1.46 5.96
C LYS A 89 -0.50 2.49 6.14
N ILE A 90 -0.33 3.43 7.06
CA ILE A 90 -1.28 4.54 7.24
C ILE A 90 -1.34 5.39 5.99
N ALA A 91 -0.18 5.76 5.43
CA ALA A 91 -0.11 6.54 4.19
C ALA A 91 -0.77 5.80 3.01
N LEU A 92 -0.58 4.48 2.93
CA LEU A 92 -1.23 3.64 1.93
C LEU A 92 -2.74 3.67 2.06
N GLN A 93 -3.25 3.51 3.27
CA GLN A 93 -4.68 3.53 3.55
C GLN A 93 -5.31 4.88 3.20
N GLU A 94 -4.67 5.97 3.60
CA GLU A 94 -5.11 7.33 3.26
C GLU A 94 -5.16 7.55 1.74
N SER A 95 -4.16 7.07 1.03
CA SER A 95 -4.09 7.17 -0.42
C SER A 95 -5.19 6.36 -1.11
N ALA A 96 -5.50 5.16 -0.59
CA ALA A 96 -6.58 4.33 -1.09
C ALA A 96 -7.95 4.98 -0.87
N GLU A 97 -8.16 5.58 0.29
CA GLU A 97 -9.39 6.30 0.61
C GLU A 97 -9.56 7.53 -0.27
N GLU A 98 -8.48 8.27 -0.51
CA GLU A 98 -8.49 9.44 -1.40
C GLU A 98 -8.85 9.05 -2.84
N LEU A 99 -8.24 7.99 -3.35
CA LEU A 99 -8.57 7.48 -4.69
C LEU A 99 -10.03 7.09 -4.79
N LYS A 100 -10.53 6.36 -3.82
CA LYS A 100 -11.94 5.96 -3.78
C LYS A 100 -12.88 7.16 -3.78
N ARG A 101 -12.53 8.19 -3.02
CA ARG A 101 -13.32 9.45 -2.97
C ARG A 101 -13.35 10.13 -4.31
N VAL A 102 -12.21 10.23 -4.98
CA VAL A 102 -12.10 10.84 -6.32
C VAL A 102 -12.89 10.04 -7.35
N GLU A 103 -12.80 8.71 -7.31
CA GLU A 103 -13.55 7.83 -8.22
C GLU A 103 -15.05 7.95 -8.02
N LEU A 104 -15.53 8.07 -6.79
CA LEU A 104 -16.94 8.27 -6.49
C LEU A 104 -17.45 9.63 -7.00
N LEU A 105 -16.64 10.67 -6.83
CA LEU A 105 -16.96 11.99 -7.38
C LEU A 105 -17.05 11.98 -8.91
N ASP A 106 -16.15 11.27 -9.55
CA ASP A 106 -16.13 11.09 -10.99
C ASP A 106 -17.37 10.35 -11.48
N GLU A 107 -17.75 9.28 -10.81
CA GLU A 107 -18.99 8.54 -11.13
C GLU A 107 -20.23 9.42 -11.00
N ARG A 108 -20.31 10.23 -9.95
CA ARG A 108 -21.41 11.17 -9.75
C ARG A 108 -21.49 12.18 -10.88
N ASP A 109 -20.35 12.74 -11.29
CA ASP A 109 -20.28 13.72 -12.38
C ASP A 109 -20.68 13.08 -13.71
N GLN A 110 -20.20 11.87 -14.00
CA GLN A 110 -20.58 11.13 -15.20
C GLN A 110 -22.07 10.80 -15.22
N SER A 111 -22.63 10.39 -14.10
CA SER A 111 -24.06 10.13 -13.95
C SER A 111 -24.90 11.39 -14.19
N ARG A 112 -24.44 12.51 -13.64
CA ARG A 112 -25.08 13.81 -13.82
C ARG A 112 -25.04 14.27 -15.28
N ASP A 113 -23.89 14.09 -15.93
CA ASP A 113 -23.71 14.42 -17.34
C ASP A 113 -24.62 13.57 -18.24
N ARG A 114 -24.73 12.27 -17.95
CA ARG A 114 -25.64 11.37 -18.67
C ARG A 114 -27.10 11.77 -18.49
N ALA A 115 -27.51 12.10 -17.28
CA ALA A 115 -28.86 12.55 -16.98
C ALA A 115 -29.19 13.86 -17.72
N ALA A 116 -28.24 14.80 -17.77
CA ALA A 116 -28.41 16.05 -18.51
C ALA A 116 -28.53 15.81 -20.02
N GLU A 117 -27.72 14.91 -20.56
CA GLU A 117 -27.74 14.53 -21.97
C GLU A 117 -29.07 13.86 -22.33
N GLU A 118 -29.54 12.91 -21.52
CA GLU A 118 -30.84 12.26 -21.70
C GLU A 118 -31.98 13.25 -21.62
N GLY A 119 -31.90 14.22 -20.71
CA GLY A 119 -32.88 15.30 -20.61
C GLY A 119 -32.95 16.18 -21.88
N ARG A 120 -31.78 16.55 -22.41
CA ARG A 120 -31.70 17.30 -23.67
C ARG A 120 -32.25 16.52 -24.84
N GLU A 121 -31.94 15.23 -24.93
CA GLU A 121 -32.44 14.35 -25.98
C GLU A 121 -33.96 14.20 -25.90
N GLN A 122 -34.50 14.01 -24.71
CA GLN A 122 -35.96 13.94 -24.50
C GLN A 122 -36.67 15.25 -24.88
N ALA A 123 -36.09 16.38 -24.49
CA ALA A 123 -36.63 17.71 -24.85
C ALA A 123 -36.63 17.90 -26.35
N ARG A 124 -35.60 17.45 -27.03
CA ARG A 124 -35.51 17.52 -28.49
C ARG A 124 -36.58 16.66 -29.18
N LEU A 125 -36.76 15.43 -28.68
CA LEU A 125 -37.79 14.53 -29.20
C LEU A 125 -39.22 15.10 -28.96
N ASP A 126 -39.46 15.67 -27.80
CA ASP A 126 -40.74 16.33 -27.46
C ASP A 126 -41.01 17.51 -28.38
N ALA A 127 -40.01 18.33 -28.68
CA ALA A 127 -40.12 19.45 -29.60
C ALA A 127 -40.45 18.97 -31.02
N LEU A 128 -39.81 17.89 -31.48
CA LEU A 128 -40.10 17.30 -32.80
C LEU A 128 -41.51 16.74 -32.86
N ALA A 129 -41.98 16.09 -31.81
CA ALA A 129 -43.33 15.58 -31.70
C ALA A 129 -44.37 16.70 -31.74
N ALA A 130 -44.10 17.81 -31.05
CA ALA A 130 -44.94 18.99 -31.09
C ALA A 130 -45.02 19.60 -32.50
N LEU A 131 -43.91 19.69 -33.22
CA LEU A 131 -43.88 20.16 -34.62
C LEU A 131 -44.69 19.25 -35.52
N ARG A 132 -44.58 17.95 -35.39
CA ARG A 132 -45.36 16.95 -36.13
C ARG A 132 -46.84 17.09 -35.87
N ALA A 133 -47.22 17.26 -34.63
CA ALA A 133 -48.64 17.46 -34.24
C ALA A 133 -49.20 18.76 -34.85
N ARG A 134 -48.42 19.84 -34.91
CA ARG A 134 -48.82 21.10 -35.57
C ARG A 134 -48.95 20.89 -37.08
N GLY A 135 -48.03 20.19 -37.70
CA GLY A 135 -48.08 19.88 -39.11
C GLY A 135 -49.26 18.99 -39.48
N ALA A 136 -49.66 18.06 -38.63
CA ALA A 136 -50.82 17.22 -38.85
C ALA A 136 -52.16 17.96 -38.72
N LEU A 137 -52.19 19.06 -37.95
CA LEU A 137 -53.39 19.92 -37.80
C LEU A 137 -53.49 20.99 -38.89
N ALA A 138 -52.48 21.26 -39.63
CA ALA A 138 -52.50 22.17 -40.74
C ALA A 138 -52.89 21.47 -42.05
#